data_ea2a86ece63940deefba3dde9be6f081
#
_entry.id   ea2a86ece63940deefba3dde9be6f081
#
_cell.length_a   1.000
_cell.length_b   1.000
_cell.length_c   1.000
_cell.angle_alpha   90.00
_cell.angle_beta   90.00
_cell.angle_gamma   90.00
#
_symmetry.space_group_name_H-M   'P 1'
#
loop_
_entity.id
_entity.type
_entity.pdbx_description
1 polymer ?
#
loop_
_entity_poly.entity_id
_entity_poly.type
_entity_poly.pdbx_seq_one_letter_code
_entity_poly.pdbx_strand_id
1 'polypeptide(L)'
;MNFQNTIFFLVLLYNVQTAIETPCTLREQKIRKILRGNSKNMLSFRSGGLLTTARTNYYQPDFYSSIPTRDTIYIVNFSFGFTYSALDQSLIFRTMQSYEINTVFLSLWDYTYRTYNFQVFISFNGTEKLIFDSLAATGSMYIKFADQQVDTIRYYNRGGSTDNFALILIKVEAFYKR
;
A
#
# COMPACT_ATOMS: atom_id res chain seq x y z
N MET A 1 37.76 21.06 -44.70
CA MET A 1 36.66 20.16 -44.32
C MET A 1 35.38 20.76 -44.88
N ASN A 2 34.71 20.10 -45.84
CA ASN A 2 33.59 20.68 -46.57
C ASN A 2 32.35 20.79 -45.68
N PHE A 3 31.71 21.94 -45.69
CA PHE A 3 30.52 22.26 -44.93
C PHE A 3 29.36 21.22 -45.09
N GLN A 4 29.25 20.64 -46.30
CA GLN A 4 28.31 19.56 -46.59
C GLN A 4 28.57 18.28 -45.79
N ASN A 5 29.82 17.91 -45.54
CA ASN A 5 30.17 16.72 -44.75
C ASN A 5 29.86 16.89 -43.28
N THR A 6 29.92 18.12 -42.75
CA THR A 6 29.59 18.43 -41.36
C THR A 6 28.09 18.34 -41.10
N ILE A 7 27.27 18.83 -42.05
CA ILE A 7 25.81 18.75 -41.96
C ILE A 7 25.33 17.28 -42.01
N PHE A 8 25.93 16.48 -42.91
CA PHE A 8 25.58 15.06 -43.03
C PHE A 8 25.90 14.27 -41.75
N PHE A 9 27.03 14.61 -41.14
CA PHE A 9 27.42 13.96 -39.85
C PHE A 9 26.51 14.37 -38.70
N LEU A 10 26.06 15.63 -38.63
CA LEU A 10 25.10 16.11 -37.63
C LEU A 10 23.71 15.47 -37.79
N VAL A 11 23.23 15.29 -39.02
CA VAL A 11 21.96 14.62 -39.31
C VAL A 11 22.03 13.13 -38.95
N LEU A 12 23.18 12.47 -39.22
CA LEU A 12 23.40 11.08 -38.81
C LEU A 12 23.42 10.92 -37.27
N LEU A 13 24.08 11.84 -36.56
CA LEU A 13 24.09 11.83 -35.09
C LEU A 13 22.70 12.08 -34.49
N TYR A 14 21.91 12.97 -35.10
CA TYR A 14 20.55 13.24 -34.66
C TYR A 14 19.63 12.04 -34.87
N ASN A 15 19.74 11.33 -35.99
CA ASN A 15 18.97 10.12 -36.27
C ASN A 15 19.40 8.94 -35.36
N VAL A 16 20.68 8.86 -35.00
CA VAL A 16 21.16 7.85 -34.05
C VAL A 16 20.63 8.12 -32.62
N GLN A 17 20.49 9.38 -32.22
CA GLN A 17 19.91 9.72 -30.92
C GLN A 17 18.39 9.44 -30.84
N THR A 18 17.65 9.57 -31.96
CA THR A 18 16.21 9.26 -31.98
C THR A 18 15.92 7.76 -32.17
N ALA A 19 16.89 6.97 -32.64
CA ALA A 19 16.74 5.52 -32.85
C ALA A 19 17.10 4.66 -31.66
N ILE A 20 17.57 5.25 -30.56
CA ILE A 20 17.85 4.52 -29.29
C ILE A 20 16.69 4.70 -28.34
N GLU A 21 15.47 4.49 -28.79
CA GLU A 21 14.43 3.94 -27.89
C GLU A 21 14.71 2.45 -27.79
N THR A 22 15.64 2.15 -26.91
CA THR A 22 16.12 0.79 -26.70
C THR A 22 15.00 -0.09 -26.15
N PRO A 23 14.99 -1.41 -26.46
CA PRO A 23 14.11 -2.38 -25.80
C PRO A 23 14.16 -2.34 -24.28
N CYS A 24 15.19 -1.73 -23.69
CA CYS A 24 15.28 -1.40 -22.27
C CYS A 24 14.18 -0.42 -21.81
N THR A 25 13.86 0.63 -22.56
CA THR A 25 12.85 1.62 -22.15
C THR A 25 11.45 1.03 -22.16
N LEU A 26 11.11 0.18 -23.13
CA LEU A 26 9.85 -0.55 -23.17
C LEU A 26 9.75 -1.59 -22.04
N ARG A 27 10.86 -2.23 -21.71
CA ARG A 27 10.94 -3.17 -20.59
C ARG A 27 10.80 -2.44 -19.25
N GLU A 28 11.47 -1.33 -19.06
CA GLU A 28 11.31 -0.47 -17.88
C GLU A 28 9.90 0.09 -17.74
N GLN A 29 9.30 0.55 -18.85
CA GLN A 29 7.90 0.99 -18.84
C GLN A 29 6.93 -0.15 -18.52
N LYS A 30 7.17 -1.36 -19.01
CA LYS A 30 6.40 -2.55 -18.62
C LYS A 30 6.59 -2.89 -17.15
N ILE A 31 7.83 -2.87 -16.67
CA ILE A 31 8.15 -3.13 -15.25
C ILE A 31 7.52 -2.04 -14.38
N ARG A 32 7.63 -0.77 -14.74
CA ARG A 32 6.96 0.34 -14.02
C ARG A 32 5.44 0.19 -14.02
N LYS A 33 4.82 -0.26 -15.11
CA LYS A 33 3.38 -0.55 -15.16
C LYS A 33 2.99 -1.73 -14.25
N ILE A 34 3.84 -2.73 -14.15
CA ILE A 34 3.64 -3.87 -13.23
C ILE A 34 3.85 -3.42 -11.79
N LEU A 35 4.88 -2.63 -11.53
CA LEU A 35 5.21 -2.10 -10.20
C LEU A 35 4.22 -1.04 -9.72
N ARG A 36 3.57 -0.31 -10.62
CA ARG A 36 2.52 0.67 -10.31
C ARG A 36 1.18 0.05 -9.93
N GLY A 37 1.09 -1.24 -9.86
CA GLY A 37 -0.08 -1.93 -9.32
C GLY A 37 -1.40 -1.69 -10.03
N ASN A 38 -1.46 -0.90 -11.08
CA ASN A 38 -2.62 -0.64 -11.97
C ASN A 38 -3.98 -0.97 -11.32
N SER A 39 -4.32 -0.31 -10.21
CA SER A 39 -5.54 -0.54 -9.42
C SER A 39 -5.65 -1.93 -8.75
N LYS A 40 -4.60 -2.74 -8.78
CA LYS A 40 -4.57 -4.00 -8.03
C LYS A 40 -4.15 -3.75 -6.60
N ASN A 41 -4.81 -4.41 -5.68
CA ASN A 41 -4.42 -4.37 -4.28
C ASN A 41 -3.06 -5.06 -4.06
N MET A 42 -2.02 -4.27 -3.74
CA MET A 42 -0.67 -4.76 -3.49
C MET A 42 -0.55 -5.51 -2.17
N LEU A 43 -1.44 -5.25 -1.23
CA LEU A 43 -1.51 -5.95 0.05
C LEU A 43 -2.34 -7.23 -0.02
N SER A 44 -2.95 -7.57 -1.15
CA SER A 44 -3.69 -8.82 -1.23
C SER A 44 -2.76 -10.02 -1.04
N PHE A 45 -3.29 -11.09 -0.48
CA PHE A 45 -2.56 -12.34 -0.34
C PHE A 45 -2.02 -12.85 -1.71
N ARG A 46 -2.80 -12.68 -2.77
CA ARG A 46 -2.39 -13.04 -4.14
C ARG A 46 -1.25 -12.20 -4.69
N SER A 47 -1.09 -10.99 -4.18
CA SER A 47 0.02 -10.09 -4.54
C SER A 47 1.23 -10.26 -3.60
N GLY A 48 1.16 -11.19 -2.64
CA GLY A 48 2.22 -11.43 -1.68
C GLY A 48 2.27 -10.46 -0.51
N GLY A 49 1.14 -9.80 -0.18
CA GLY A 49 1.03 -8.98 1.02
C GLY A 49 1.04 -9.84 2.29
N LEU A 50 1.91 -9.52 3.22
CA LEU A 50 2.11 -10.25 4.47
C LEU A 50 1.88 -9.33 5.67
N LEU A 51 1.07 -9.78 6.61
CA LEU A 51 0.96 -9.18 7.94
C LEU A 51 2.03 -9.79 8.86
N THR A 52 3.09 -9.04 9.14
CA THR A 52 4.27 -9.56 9.84
C THR A 52 4.21 -9.45 11.36
N THR A 53 3.29 -8.63 11.88
CA THR A 53 3.21 -8.32 13.32
C THR A 53 1.85 -8.61 13.95
N ALA A 54 0.94 -9.26 13.25
CA ALA A 54 -0.32 -9.65 13.86
C ALA A 54 -0.06 -10.70 14.95
N ARG A 55 -0.12 -10.26 16.19
CA ARG A 55 -0.01 -11.16 17.35
C ARG A 55 -1.30 -11.87 17.63
N THR A 56 -2.42 -11.27 17.25
CA THR A 56 -3.75 -11.80 17.54
C THR A 56 -4.65 -11.56 16.35
N ASN A 57 -5.10 -12.65 15.77
CA ASN A 57 -6.21 -12.67 14.85
C ASN A 57 -7.40 -13.25 15.60
N TYR A 58 -8.46 -12.47 15.73
CA TYR A 58 -9.70 -12.98 16.28
C TYR A 58 -10.62 -13.39 15.14
N TYR A 59 -10.98 -14.67 15.10
CA TYR A 59 -11.93 -15.25 14.15
C TYR A 59 -12.63 -16.44 14.79
N GLN A 60 -13.83 -16.74 14.35
CA GLN A 60 -14.50 -17.95 14.78
C GLN A 60 -13.93 -19.18 14.07
N PRO A 61 -13.89 -20.35 14.72
CA PRO A 61 -13.24 -21.55 14.18
C PRO A 61 -13.73 -22.00 12.81
N ASP A 62 -14.99 -21.72 12.49
CA ASP A 62 -15.65 -22.14 11.25
C ASP A 62 -15.55 -21.12 10.12
N PHE A 63 -14.96 -19.94 10.36
CA PHE A 63 -14.83 -18.87 9.40
C PHE A 63 -13.36 -18.58 9.09
N TYR A 64 -13.11 -18.36 7.82
CA TYR A 64 -11.79 -18.14 7.26
C TYR A 64 -10.97 -17.11 8.04
N SER A 65 -9.71 -17.42 8.24
CA SER A 65 -8.74 -16.58 8.93
C SER A 65 -8.84 -15.10 8.53
N SER A 66 -8.82 -14.25 9.51
CA SER A 66 -9.19 -12.83 9.40
C SER A 66 -8.04 -11.91 9.07
N ILE A 67 -7.16 -12.30 8.17
CA ILE A 67 -6.09 -11.41 7.74
C ILE A 67 -6.71 -10.28 6.90
N PRO A 68 -6.51 -9.00 7.25
CA PRO A 68 -7.12 -7.86 6.54
C PRO A 68 -6.72 -7.71 5.07
N THR A 69 -5.75 -8.50 4.62
CA THR A 69 -5.24 -8.52 3.24
C THR A 69 -6.01 -9.43 2.30
N ARG A 70 -7.06 -10.12 2.77
CA ARG A 70 -7.87 -11.01 1.92
C ARG A 70 -8.68 -10.25 0.88
N ASP A 71 -8.96 -10.89 -0.23
CA ASP A 71 -9.77 -10.33 -1.32
C ASP A 71 -11.27 -10.27 -0.95
N THR A 72 -11.71 -11.04 0.03
CA THR A 72 -13.11 -11.11 0.46
C THR A 72 -13.52 -9.84 1.20
N ILE A 73 -14.70 -9.32 0.89
CA ILE A 73 -15.30 -8.21 1.64
C ILE A 73 -15.86 -8.71 2.95
N TYR A 74 -15.57 -7.99 4.04
CA TYR A 74 -16.09 -8.28 5.38
C TYR A 74 -17.21 -7.33 5.74
N ILE A 75 -18.23 -7.90 6.36
CA ILE A 75 -19.28 -7.14 7.02
C ILE A 75 -18.83 -6.92 8.47
N VAL A 76 -19.04 -5.71 8.97
CA VAL A 76 -18.74 -5.38 10.37
C VAL A 76 -19.76 -6.07 11.28
N ASN A 77 -19.39 -7.18 11.87
CA ASN A 77 -20.17 -7.85 12.90
C ASN A 77 -19.25 -8.72 13.77
N PHE A 78 -19.81 -9.34 14.83
CA PHE A 78 -19.04 -10.21 15.72
C PHE A 78 -18.64 -11.56 15.10
N SER A 79 -19.25 -11.95 14.00
CA SER A 79 -19.04 -13.24 13.35
C SER A 79 -17.89 -13.23 12.33
N PHE A 80 -17.41 -12.05 11.94
CA PHE A 80 -16.34 -11.92 10.95
C PHE A 80 -15.03 -11.53 11.61
N GLY A 81 -13.98 -12.11 11.08
CA GLY A 81 -12.66 -11.92 11.63
C GLY A 81 -12.11 -10.51 11.43
N PHE A 82 -11.32 -10.11 12.38
CA PHE A 82 -10.56 -8.87 12.37
C PHE A 82 -9.16 -9.12 12.94
N THR A 83 -8.27 -8.20 12.66
CA THR A 83 -6.94 -8.18 13.29
C THR A 83 -6.84 -6.95 14.17
N TYR A 84 -6.23 -7.08 15.34
CA TYR A 84 -6.03 -5.94 16.21
C TYR A 84 -4.59 -5.82 16.73
N SER A 85 -4.23 -4.61 17.10
CA SER A 85 -3.04 -4.30 17.92
C SER A 85 -3.44 -3.68 19.25
N ALA A 86 -2.70 -4.02 20.30
CA ALA A 86 -2.82 -3.36 21.58
C ALA A 86 -2.25 -1.94 21.52
N LEU A 87 -2.48 -1.16 22.60
CA LEU A 87 -1.95 0.19 22.75
C LEU A 87 -0.43 0.20 22.54
N ASP A 88 0.08 1.24 21.91
CA ASP A 88 1.50 1.44 21.58
C ASP A 88 2.12 0.34 20.69
N GLN A 89 1.30 -0.51 20.09
CA GLN A 89 1.74 -1.54 19.16
C GLN A 89 1.34 -1.20 17.72
N SER A 90 1.91 -1.92 16.78
CA SER A 90 1.66 -1.71 15.36
C SER A 90 1.22 -2.99 14.66
N LEU A 91 0.35 -2.83 13.65
CA LEU A 91 0.13 -3.81 12.60
C LEU A 91 0.99 -3.43 11.41
N ILE A 92 1.92 -4.30 11.01
CA ILE A 92 2.88 -4.05 9.93
C ILE A 92 2.60 -5.00 8.78
N PHE A 93 2.28 -4.42 7.63
CA PHE A 93 2.06 -5.13 6.38
C PHE A 93 3.26 -4.92 5.48
N ARG A 94 3.84 -6.01 4.99
CA ARG A 94 4.95 -5.98 4.03
C ARG A 94 4.53 -6.60 2.71
N THR A 95 5.08 -6.06 1.63
CA THR A 95 4.98 -6.60 0.29
C THR A 95 6.24 -7.39 -0.06
N MET A 96 6.14 -8.36 -0.97
CA MET A 96 7.30 -9.14 -1.40
C MET A 96 8.33 -8.32 -2.18
N GLN A 97 7.90 -7.20 -2.74
CA GLN A 97 8.75 -6.23 -3.46
C GLN A 97 8.19 -4.83 -3.25
N SER A 98 8.98 -3.81 -3.54
CA SER A 98 8.47 -2.45 -3.51
C SER A 98 7.52 -2.17 -4.67
N TYR A 99 6.49 -1.37 -4.39
CA TYR A 99 5.52 -0.91 -5.37
C TYR A 99 5.41 0.61 -5.33
N GLU A 100 5.23 1.24 -6.48
CA GLU A 100 4.85 2.65 -6.54
C GLU A 100 3.36 2.75 -6.28
N ILE A 101 2.98 3.35 -5.16
CA ILE A 101 1.60 3.55 -4.75
C ILE A 101 1.35 4.97 -4.29
N ASN A 102 0.08 5.37 -4.23
CA ASN A 102 -0.36 6.69 -3.76
C ASN A 102 -1.65 6.65 -2.94
N THR A 103 -2.18 5.46 -2.71
CA THR A 103 -3.45 5.29 -2.01
C THR A 103 -3.41 4.05 -1.13
N VAL A 104 -3.82 4.23 0.11
CA VAL A 104 -4.11 3.15 1.06
C VAL A 104 -5.59 3.22 1.41
N PHE A 105 -6.25 2.08 1.39
CA PHE A 105 -7.61 1.90 1.91
C PHE A 105 -7.54 1.09 3.19
N LEU A 106 -8.36 1.45 4.16
CA LEU A 106 -8.57 0.67 5.37
C LEU A 106 -10.04 0.69 5.77
N SER A 107 -10.47 -0.37 6.42
CA SER A 107 -11.77 -0.48 7.08
C SER A 107 -11.57 -0.83 8.54
N LEU A 108 -12.04 0.05 9.40
CA LEU A 108 -12.03 -0.12 10.84
C LEU A 108 -13.26 -0.91 11.28
N TRP A 109 -13.13 -1.64 12.38
CA TRP A 109 -14.28 -2.29 12.99
C TRP A 109 -15.05 -1.27 13.83
N ASP A 110 -16.22 -0.84 13.35
CA ASP A 110 -17.02 0.24 13.92
C ASP A 110 -18.45 -0.17 14.32
N TYR A 111 -18.68 -1.47 14.52
CA TYR A 111 -19.99 -2.03 14.86
C TYR A 111 -20.66 -1.35 16.07
N THR A 112 -19.89 -0.84 17.02
CA THR A 112 -20.35 -0.12 18.21
C THR A 112 -20.19 1.39 18.12
N TYR A 113 -20.09 1.96 16.92
CA TYR A 113 -19.89 3.40 16.68
C TYR A 113 -18.61 3.98 17.30
N ARG A 114 -17.61 3.13 17.52
CA ARG A 114 -16.34 3.55 18.10
C ARG A 114 -15.50 4.38 17.15
N THR A 115 -14.68 5.23 17.72
CA THR A 115 -13.65 5.98 17.00
C THR A 115 -12.26 5.53 17.42
N TYR A 116 -11.27 5.75 16.58
CA TYR A 116 -9.92 5.24 16.75
C TYR A 116 -8.88 6.35 16.71
N ASN A 117 -7.92 6.28 17.63
CA ASN A 117 -6.75 7.13 17.68
C ASN A 117 -5.52 6.36 17.19
N PHE A 118 -5.09 6.62 15.94
CA PHE A 118 -3.99 5.88 15.32
C PHE A 118 -3.29 6.70 14.24
N GLN A 119 -2.12 6.21 13.85
CA GLN A 119 -1.30 6.76 12.79
C GLN A 119 -1.01 5.71 11.72
N VAL A 120 -0.83 6.15 10.48
CA VAL A 120 -0.40 5.29 9.37
C VAL A 120 0.90 5.81 8.80
N PHE A 121 1.85 4.91 8.68
CA PHE A 121 3.16 5.16 8.10
C PHE A 121 3.36 4.25 6.89
N ILE A 122 4.09 4.76 5.93
CA ILE A 122 4.63 3.97 4.82
C ILE A 122 6.14 4.01 4.88
N SER A 123 6.80 2.96 4.44
CA SER A 123 8.25 2.96 4.36
C SER A 123 8.77 2.33 3.06
N PHE A 124 9.97 2.76 2.71
CA PHE A 124 10.77 2.22 1.63
C PHE A 124 12.23 2.19 2.04
N ASN A 125 12.90 1.03 1.88
CA ASN A 125 14.31 0.84 2.28
C ASN A 125 14.60 1.32 3.71
N GLY A 126 13.68 1.07 4.64
CA GLY A 126 13.84 1.42 6.06
C GLY A 126 13.56 2.89 6.40
N THR A 127 13.31 3.76 5.43
CA THR A 127 12.90 5.16 5.66
C THR A 127 11.39 5.22 5.80
N GLU A 128 10.91 5.69 6.94
CA GLU A 128 9.50 5.76 7.26
C GLU A 128 8.95 7.19 7.11
N LYS A 129 7.70 7.31 6.64
CA LYS A 129 6.98 8.57 6.46
C LYS A 129 5.56 8.43 6.99
N LEU A 130 5.14 9.38 7.82
CA LEU A 130 3.75 9.52 8.26
C LEU A 130 2.88 10.00 7.09
N ILE A 131 1.77 9.30 6.82
CA ILE A 131 0.79 9.65 5.78
C ILE A 131 -0.60 9.95 6.33
N PHE A 132 -0.87 9.56 7.57
CA PHE A 132 -2.16 9.79 8.22
C PHE A 132 -2.01 9.83 9.73
N ASP A 133 -2.72 10.78 10.35
CA ASP A 133 -2.80 10.95 11.79
C ASP A 133 -4.24 11.34 12.16
N SER A 134 -4.87 10.60 13.05
CA SER A 134 -6.23 10.88 13.50
C SER A 134 -6.41 10.53 14.96
N LEU A 135 -7.17 11.38 15.65
CA LEU A 135 -7.59 11.16 17.04
C LEU A 135 -8.94 10.43 17.13
N ALA A 136 -9.76 10.46 16.07
CA ALA A 136 -11.13 9.99 16.09
C ALA A 136 -11.59 9.47 14.71
N ALA A 137 -10.81 8.62 14.09
CA ALA A 137 -11.17 7.99 12.82
C ALA A 137 -12.23 6.90 13.02
N THR A 138 -13.11 6.73 12.03
CA THR A 138 -14.16 5.70 12.03
C THR A 138 -14.42 5.17 10.62
N GLY A 139 -15.02 3.99 10.53
CA GLY A 139 -15.49 3.40 9.29
C GLY A 139 -14.40 3.03 8.31
N SER A 140 -14.71 3.18 7.05
CA SER A 140 -13.80 2.89 5.93
C SER A 140 -13.28 4.17 5.30
N MET A 141 -12.00 4.23 4.99
CA MET A 141 -11.39 5.44 4.45
C MET A 141 -10.30 5.17 3.42
N TYR A 142 -10.10 6.15 2.54
CA TYR A 142 -8.99 6.22 1.60
C TYR A 142 -8.00 7.29 2.05
N ILE A 143 -6.76 6.90 2.26
CA ILE A 143 -5.64 7.79 2.55
C ILE A 143 -4.87 7.98 1.25
N LYS A 144 -4.83 9.21 0.75
CA LYS A 144 -4.10 9.57 -0.48
C LYS A 144 -2.82 10.31 -0.12
N PHE A 145 -1.76 10.04 -0.86
CA PHE A 145 -0.45 10.68 -0.71
C PHE A 145 0.26 10.77 -2.06
N ALA A 146 1.39 11.47 -2.10
CA ALA A 146 2.18 11.59 -3.33
C ALA A 146 2.74 10.23 -3.77
N ASP A 147 2.81 10.02 -5.09
CA ASP A 147 3.37 8.80 -5.69
C ASP A 147 4.76 8.52 -5.12
N GLN A 148 4.95 7.33 -4.57
CA GLN A 148 6.24 6.91 -4.04
C GLN A 148 6.37 5.40 -3.93
N GLN A 149 7.61 4.92 -3.90
CA GLN A 149 7.91 3.52 -3.65
C GLN A 149 7.59 3.17 -2.19
N VAL A 150 6.93 2.03 -2.01
CA VAL A 150 6.56 1.51 -0.68
C VAL A 150 6.77 -0.01 -0.65
N ASP A 151 7.38 -0.50 0.40
CA ASP A 151 7.53 -1.92 0.71
C ASP A 151 6.83 -2.33 2.01
N THR A 152 6.51 -1.35 2.86
CA THR A 152 5.91 -1.61 4.17
C THR A 152 4.87 -0.53 4.49
N ILE A 153 3.75 -0.94 5.09
CA ILE A 153 2.72 -0.07 5.64
C ILE A 153 2.52 -0.44 7.11
N ARG A 154 2.62 0.54 7.99
CA ARG A 154 2.50 0.37 9.44
C ARG A 154 1.33 1.18 9.97
N TYR A 155 0.43 0.52 10.66
CA TYR A 155 -0.66 1.12 11.43
C TYR A 155 -0.27 1.10 12.90
N TYR A 156 0.00 2.26 13.46
CA TYR A 156 0.41 2.42 14.85
C TYR A 156 -0.79 2.78 15.72
N ASN A 157 -1.06 1.97 16.71
CA ASN A 157 -2.12 2.21 17.68
C ASN A 157 -1.62 3.17 18.77
N ARG A 158 -1.95 4.46 18.62
CA ARG A 158 -1.53 5.50 19.56
C ARG A 158 -2.44 5.60 20.79
N GLY A 159 -3.73 5.36 20.63
CA GLY A 159 -4.70 5.56 21.71
C GLY A 159 -5.88 4.57 21.73
N GLY A 160 -5.88 3.61 20.84
CA GLY A 160 -6.94 2.62 20.74
C GLY A 160 -8.25 3.18 20.23
N SER A 161 -9.34 2.59 20.66
CA SER A 161 -10.69 3.02 20.35
C SER A 161 -11.40 3.60 21.59
N THR A 162 -12.53 4.27 21.36
CA THR A 162 -13.39 4.79 22.45
C THR A 162 -13.95 3.70 23.37
N ASP A 163 -14.02 2.45 22.91
CA ASP A 163 -14.55 1.33 23.68
C ASP A 163 -13.46 0.52 24.41
N ASN A 164 -12.26 0.48 23.81
CA ASN A 164 -11.12 -0.28 24.34
C ASN A 164 -9.82 0.27 23.76
N PHE A 165 -8.68 -0.22 24.25
CA PHE A 165 -7.35 0.22 23.81
C PHE A 165 -6.85 -0.46 22.53
N ALA A 166 -7.69 -1.18 21.79
CA ALA A 166 -7.30 -1.86 20.57
C ALA A 166 -7.55 -1.03 19.30
N LEU A 167 -6.62 -1.09 18.37
CA LEU A 167 -6.85 -0.70 16.97
C LEU A 167 -7.28 -1.95 16.21
N ILE A 168 -8.49 -1.94 15.67
CA ILE A 168 -9.10 -3.13 15.04
C ILE A 168 -9.31 -2.86 13.56
N LEU A 169 -8.64 -3.65 12.71
CA LEU A 169 -8.73 -3.57 11.26
C LEU A 169 -9.44 -4.79 10.67
N ILE A 170 -10.40 -4.54 9.79
CA ILE A 170 -11.13 -5.58 9.04
C ILE A 170 -10.48 -5.79 7.68
N LYS A 171 -10.17 -4.70 7.00
CA LYS A 171 -9.64 -4.71 5.63
C LYS A 171 -8.55 -3.66 5.47
N VAL A 172 -7.51 -4.02 4.73
CA VAL A 172 -6.50 -3.08 4.24
C VAL A 172 -6.19 -3.38 2.78
N GLU A 173 -5.98 -2.31 2.02
CA GLU A 173 -5.60 -2.38 0.62
C GLU A 173 -4.60 -1.26 0.34
N ALA A 174 -3.74 -1.48 -0.64
CA ALA A 174 -2.82 -0.46 -1.13
C ALA A 174 -2.70 -0.56 -2.64
N PHE A 175 -2.77 0.58 -3.32
CA PHE A 175 -2.76 0.62 -4.77
C PHE A 175 -2.32 1.97 -5.32
N TYR A 176 -1.97 1.96 -6.60
CA TYR A 176 -1.79 3.17 -7.39
C TYR A 176 -3.15 3.57 -7.99
N LYS A 177 -3.62 4.76 -7.69
CA LYS A 177 -4.88 5.31 -8.21
C LYS A 177 -4.58 6.60 -8.98
N ARG A 178 -4.98 6.65 -10.23
CA ARG A 178 -4.92 7.87 -11.06
C ARG A 178 -6.01 8.85 -10.72
#